data_b5e8f47e3b082f4cb46a44b32288ab3d
#
_entry.id   b5e8f47e3b082f4cb46a44b32288ab3d
#
_cell.length_a   1.000
_cell.length_b   1.000
_cell.length_c   1.000
_cell.angle_alpha   90.00
_cell.angle_beta   90.00
_cell.angle_gamma   90.00
#
_symmetry.space_group_name_H-M   'P 1'
#
loop_
_entity.id
_entity.type
_entity.pdbx_description
1 polymer ?
#
loop_
_entity_poly.entity_id
_entity_poly.type
_entity_poly.pdbx_seq_one_letter_code
_entity_poly.pdbx_strand_id
1 'polypeptide(L)'
;VDALTRIAKVEIPEVNPTLGSKETFCYRNKLEYTFSCKCWITFEDLRSGREIADRNALGFHIPGAFDKVLDIKKCWLQDDLSNRIRLFVRQYALAKGYEFYDIKAQQGLMRTLMVRIASTGEVMLIVVFARPEQEKINDLMGAIAAEFPEITSLLYVVNQKVNDTIADQEVITYRGRDYINEEMEGLQFRIGPKSFYQTNSLQAYELYKVARRMACLKPDDLVYDLTLEIGRA
;
A
#
# COMPACT_ATOMS: atom_id res chain seq x y z
N VAL A 1 23.42 -3.51 15.01
CA VAL A 1 24.59 -3.78 15.89
C VAL A 1 24.16 -3.60 17.34
N ASP A 2 23.69 -2.43 17.78
CA ASP A 2 23.35 -2.13 19.18
C ASP A 2 22.43 -3.15 19.84
N ALA A 3 21.39 -3.63 19.15
CA ALA A 3 20.48 -4.63 19.71
C ALA A 3 21.21 -5.95 20.05
N LEU A 4 22.14 -6.37 19.21
CA LEU A 4 22.90 -7.60 19.41
C LEU A 4 23.99 -7.42 20.48
N THR A 5 24.76 -6.34 20.46
CA THR A 5 25.87 -6.12 21.38
C THR A 5 25.42 -5.68 22.77
N ARG A 6 24.46 -4.74 22.87
CA ARG A 6 24.06 -4.12 24.16
C ARG A 6 22.90 -4.84 24.83
N ILE A 7 21.92 -5.34 24.05
CA ILE A 7 20.74 -6.02 24.62
C ILE A 7 20.98 -7.53 24.71
N ALA A 8 21.28 -8.16 23.58
CA ALA A 8 21.53 -9.61 23.56
C ALA A 8 22.90 -10.01 24.08
N LYS A 9 23.83 -9.07 24.28
CA LYS A 9 25.21 -9.29 24.75
C LYS A 9 26.00 -10.31 23.91
N VAL A 10 25.76 -10.31 22.61
CA VAL A 10 26.44 -11.20 21.67
C VAL A 10 27.67 -10.46 21.13
N GLU A 11 28.82 -11.13 21.13
CA GLU A 11 30.01 -10.64 20.43
C GLU A 11 29.82 -10.78 18.92
N ILE A 12 29.99 -9.67 18.20
CA ILE A 12 29.87 -9.63 16.74
C ILE A 12 31.27 -9.38 16.18
N PRO A 13 31.86 -10.34 15.45
CA PRO A 13 33.23 -10.21 14.97
C PRO A 13 33.36 -9.11 13.92
N GLU A 14 32.51 -9.11 12.92
CA GLU A 14 32.50 -8.13 11.84
C GLU A 14 31.07 -7.95 11.31
N VAL A 15 30.73 -6.72 10.95
CA VAL A 15 29.46 -6.39 10.31
C VAL A 15 29.73 -5.95 8.88
N ASN A 16 29.26 -6.73 7.94
CA ASN A 16 29.35 -6.37 6.52
C ASN A 16 28.64 -5.05 6.24
N PRO A 17 29.07 -4.28 5.25
CA PRO A 17 28.36 -3.10 4.79
C PRO A 17 26.90 -3.44 4.43
N THR A 18 26.00 -2.49 4.68
CA THR A 18 24.59 -2.63 4.32
C THR A 18 24.46 -2.79 2.80
N LEU A 19 23.76 -3.85 2.38
CA LEU A 19 23.41 -4.04 0.99
C LEU A 19 22.34 -3.03 0.58
N GLY A 20 22.74 -1.98 -0.15
CA GLY A 20 21.84 -0.94 -0.63
C GLY A 20 20.89 -1.43 -1.71
N SER A 21 19.73 -0.81 -1.83
CA SER A 21 18.81 -1.06 -2.94
C SER A 21 19.39 -0.46 -4.24
N LYS A 22 19.30 -1.21 -5.33
CA LYS A 22 19.69 -0.72 -6.65
C LYS A 22 18.81 0.43 -7.10
N GLU A 23 17.48 0.26 -6.90
CA GLU A 23 16.48 1.26 -7.23
C GLU A 23 16.10 2.04 -5.98
N THR A 24 16.15 3.37 -6.04
CA THR A 24 15.78 4.28 -4.95
C THR A 24 14.45 4.98 -5.19
N PHE A 25 13.91 4.86 -6.42
CA PHE A 25 12.59 5.35 -6.83
C PHE A 25 11.78 4.23 -7.45
N CYS A 26 10.46 4.34 -7.40
CA CYS A 26 9.50 3.41 -8.01
C CYS A 26 9.73 1.93 -7.62
N TYR A 27 10.24 1.68 -6.43
CA TYR A 27 10.61 0.34 -5.97
C TYR A 27 9.50 -0.37 -5.17
N ARG A 28 8.47 0.37 -4.73
CA ARG A 28 7.40 -0.23 -3.93
C ARG A 28 6.33 -0.85 -4.82
N ASN A 29 6.00 -2.09 -4.53
CA ASN A 29 4.89 -2.80 -5.18
C ASN A 29 3.53 -2.56 -4.50
N LYS A 30 3.48 -1.98 -3.29
CA LYS A 30 2.25 -1.68 -2.55
C LYS A 30 2.33 -0.31 -1.91
N LEU A 31 1.27 0.50 -2.09
CA LEU A 31 1.03 1.73 -1.36
C LEU A 31 -0.42 1.78 -0.88
N GLU A 32 -0.60 2.37 0.30
CA GLU A 32 -1.90 2.64 0.90
C GLU A 32 -2.03 4.14 1.13
N TYR A 33 -3.00 4.75 0.46
CA TYR A 33 -3.31 6.17 0.58
C TYR A 33 -4.55 6.35 1.42
N THR A 34 -4.53 7.31 2.33
CA THR A 34 -5.67 7.63 3.20
C THR A 34 -6.45 8.81 2.65
N PHE A 35 -7.77 8.69 2.59
CA PHE A 35 -8.68 9.81 2.41
C PHE A 35 -8.90 10.51 3.73
N SER A 36 -8.82 11.84 3.74
CA SER A 36 -9.09 12.65 4.93
C SER A 36 -9.72 13.98 4.55
N CYS A 37 -10.70 14.43 5.31
CA CYS A 37 -11.22 15.81 5.24
C CYS A 37 -10.32 16.82 5.98
N LYS A 38 -9.15 16.39 6.48
CA LYS A 38 -8.20 17.20 7.25
C LYS A 38 -6.81 17.20 6.59
N CYS A 39 -6.70 17.91 5.47
CA CYS A 39 -5.43 18.10 4.78
C CYS A 39 -4.40 18.76 5.70
N TRP A 40 -3.17 18.24 5.68
CA TRP A 40 -2.01 18.91 6.24
C TRP A 40 -1.67 20.14 5.40
N ILE A 41 -1.59 21.31 6.03
CA ILE A 41 -1.17 22.55 5.38
C ILE A 41 0.34 22.67 5.50
N THR A 42 1.01 22.77 4.36
CA THR A 42 2.47 22.92 4.31
C THR A 42 2.88 24.33 4.69
N PHE A 43 4.17 24.49 5.01
CA PHE A 43 4.74 25.84 5.26
C PHE A 43 4.63 26.74 4.01
N GLU A 44 4.71 26.17 2.82
CA GLU A 44 4.56 26.87 1.55
C GLU A 44 3.13 27.38 1.38
N ASP A 45 2.13 26.54 1.71
CA ASP A 45 0.72 26.94 1.68
C ASP A 45 0.45 28.10 2.64
N LEU A 46 0.98 28.02 3.87
CA LEU A 46 0.84 29.09 4.86
C LEU A 46 1.48 30.40 4.40
N ARG A 47 2.68 30.34 3.79
CA ARG A 47 3.39 31.52 3.27
C ARG A 47 2.71 32.13 2.07
N SER A 48 2.01 31.32 1.26
CA SER A 48 1.32 31.84 0.06
C SER A 48 0.17 32.77 0.37
N GLY A 49 -0.31 32.79 1.62
CA GLY A 49 -1.48 33.56 2.06
C GLY A 49 -2.79 33.15 1.37
N ARG A 50 -2.79 32.03 0.66
CA ARG A 50 -3.99 31.51 -0.03
C ARG A 50 -4.91 30.86 0.98
N GLU A 51 -6.18 31.19 0.90
CA GLU A 51 -7.20 30.45 1.64
C GLU A 51 -7.35 29.05 1.01
N ILE A 52 -7.13 28.01 1.82
CA ILE A 52 -7.30 26.61 1.42
C ILE A 52 -8.73 26.22 1.74
N ALA A 53 -9.63 26.46 0.81
CA ALA A 53 -11.06 26.14 0.95
C ALA A 53 -11.30 24.63 0.96
N ASP A 54 -10.61 23.86 0.10
CA ASP A 54 -10.69 22.41 0.07
C ASP A 54 -9.68 21.78 1.05
N ARG A 55 -10.20 21.12 2.09
CA ARG A 55 -9.41 20.42 3.11
C ARG A 55 -9.36 18.91 2.87
N ASN A 56 -9.88 18.44 1.76
CA ASN A 56 -9.83 17.04 1.39
C ASN A 56 -8.46 16.65 0.84
N ALA A 57 -7.96 15.52 1.32
CA ALA A 57 -6.64 14.98 0.94
C ALA A 57 -6.73 13.49 0.64
N LEU A 58 -5.93 13.04 -0.32
CA LEU A 58 -5.66 11.62 -0.56
C LEU A 58 -4.15 11.40 -0.63
N GLY A 59 -3.58 10.90 0.45
CA GLY A 59 -2.14 10.76 0.56
C GLY A 59 -1.71 10.02 1.82
N PHE A 60 -0.69 10.52 2.50
CA PHE A 60 -0.09 9.87 3.66
C PHE A 60 -0.27 10.68 4.93
N HIS A 61 -0.42 9.95 6.05
CA HIS A 61 -0.43 10.57 7.37
C HIS A 61 0.89 11.27 7.68
N ILE A 62 0.80 12.36 8.42
CA ILE A 62 1.97 13.08 8.94
C ILE A 62 2.41 12.42 10.25
N PRO A 63 3.72 12.13 10.43
CA PRO A 63 4.23 11.65 11.71
C PRO A 63 3.85 12.56 12.86
N GLY A 64 3.30 12.00 13.94
CA GLY A 64 2.83 12.75 15.11
C GLY A 64 1.47 13.43 14.96
N ALA A 65 0.83 13.38 13.78
CA ALA A 65 -0.49 13.97 13.54
C ALA A 65 -1.41 12.97 12.82
N PHE A 66 -1.86 11.96 13.54
CA PHE A 66 -2.60 10.81 12.98
C PHE A 66 -3.89 11.18 12.23
N ASP A 67 -4.48 12.34 12.51
CA ASP A 67 -5.70 12.85 11.86
C ASP A 67 -5.42 13.76 10.66
N LYS A 68 -4.15 14.01 10.32
CA LYS A 68 -3.76 14.87 9.21
C LYS A 68 -3.14 14.04 8.08
N VAL A 69 -3.54 14.36 6.86
CA VAL A 69 -3.05 13.70 5.65
C VAL A 69 -2.44 14.75 4.73
N LEU A 70 -1.21 14.50 4.26
CA LEU A 70 -0.57 15.28 3.23
C LEU A 70 -1.16 14.92 1.88
N ASP A 71 -1.75 15.89 1.19
CA ASP A 71 -2.27 15.72 -0.17
C ASP A 71 -1.13 15.81 -1.17
N ILE A 72 -0.57 14.65 -1.51
CA ILE A 72 0.61 14.58 -2.37
C ILE A 72 0.24 14.71 -3.85
N LYS A 73 1.02 15.47 -4.60
CA LYS A 73 0.85 15.62 -6.06
C LYS A 73 1.48 14.44 -6.81
N LYS A 74 2.68 14.04 -6.39
CA LYS A 74 3.43 12.91 -6.97
C LYS A 74 4.09 12.09 -5.88
N CYS A 75 3.89 10.78 -5.93
CA CYS A 75 4.62 9.80 -5.13
C CYS A 75 5.73 9.19 -6.01
N TRP A 76 6.96 9.20 -5.50
CA TRP A 76 8.13 8.63 -6.17
C TRP A 76 8.44 7.19 -5.74
N LEU A 77 7.62 6.63 -4.84
CA LEU A 77 7.85 5.29 -4.29
C LEU A 77 7.30 4.18 -5.19
N GLN A 78 6.31 4.48 -6.04
CA GLN A 78 5.66 3.52 -6.92
C GLN A 78 5.58 4.10 -8.34
N ASP A 79 5.32 3.25 -9.32
CA ASP A 79 5.13 3.60 -10.73
C ASP A 79 4.11 4.74 -10.92
N ASP A 80 4.24 5.48 -12.00
CA ASP A 80 3.39 6.64 -12.30
C ASP A 80 1.90 6.28 -12.47
N LEU A 81 1.60 5.04 -12.86
CA LEU A 81 0.23 4.53 -12.90
C LEU A 81 -0.48 4.69 -11.55
N SER A 82 0.22 4.43 -10.44
CA SER A 82 -0.31 4.65 -9.09
C SER A 82 -0.71 6.12 -8.85
N ASN A 83 0.10 7.08 -9.33
CA ASN A 83 -0.23 8.50 -9.25
C ASN A 83 -1.46 8.85 -10.08
N ARG A 84 -1.55 8.34 -11.31
CA ARG A 84 -2.71 8.55 -12.21
C ARG A 84 -3.99 8.03 -11.56
N ILE A 85 -3.98 6.79 -11.05
CA ILE A 85 -5.12 6.18 -10.34
C ILE A 85 -5.53 7.03 -9.14
N ARG A 86 -4.57 7.38 -8.27
CA ARG A 86 -4.85 8.16 -7.05
C ARG A 86 -5.46 9.52 -7.38
N LEU A 87 -4.88 10.24 -8.33
CA LEU A 87 -5.36 11.56 -8.73
C LEU A 87 -6.76 11.49 -9.36
N PHE A 88 -7.00 10.51 -10.22
CA PHE A 88 -8.32 10.28 -10.81
C PHE A 88 -9.36 10.00 -9.72
N VAL A 89 -9.11 9.06 -8.83
CA VAL A 89 -10.06 8.68 -7.77
C VAL A 89 -10.35 9.88 -6.85
N ARG A 90 -9.31 10.66 -6.49
CA ARG A 90 -9.48 11.89 -5.71
C ARG A 90 -10.37 12.90 -6.42
N GLN A 91 -10.08 13.20 -7.67
CA GLN A 91 -10.83 14.18 -8.47
C GLN A 91 -12.28 13.74 -8.70
N TYR A 92 -12.48 12.46 -9.00
CA TYR A 92 -13.81 11.90 -9.20
C TYR A 92 -14.66 12.00 -7.93
N ALA A 93 -14.11 11.56 -6.79
CA ALA A 93 -14.80 11.62 -5.51
C ALA A 93 -15.18 13.07 -5.14
N LEU A 94 -14.30 14.05 -5.37
CA LEU A 94 -14.59 15.46 -5.14
C LEU A 94 -15.69 15.98 -6.06
N ALA A 95 -15.62 15.68 -7.37
CA ALA A 95 -16.60 16.12 -8.35
C ALA A 95 -18.01 15.56 -8.06
N LYS A 96 -18.08 14.36 -7.47
CA LYS A 96 -19.35 13.72 -7.06
C LYS A 96 -19.79 14.09 -5.64
N GLY A 97 -19.00 14.90 -4.92
CA GLY A 97 -19.30 15.27 -3.52
C GLY A 97 -19.23 14.11 -2.55
N TYR A 98 -18.39 13.10 -2.82
CA TYR A 98 -18.18 11.98 -1.90
C TYR A 98 -17.35 12.44 -0.71
N GLU A 99 -17.85 12.17 0.49
CA GLU A 99 -17.28 12.62 1.73
C GLU A 99 -15.98 11.86 2.05
N PHE A 100 -14.88 12.60 2.25
CA PHE A 100 -13.63 12.03 2.74
C PHE A 100 -13.71 11.80 4.24
N TYR A 101 -13.10 10.71 4.71
CA TYR A 101 -13.27 10.24 6.08
C TYR A 101 -12.65 11.17 7.13
N ASP A 102 -13.41 11.47 8.19
CA ASP A 102 -12.91 12.07 9.41
C ASP A 102 -12.65 10.97 10.45
N ILE A 103 -11.38 10.68 10.70
CA ILE A 103 -10.99 9.62 11.63
C ILE A 103 -11.38 9.91 13.08
N LYS A 104 -11.51 11.18 13.47
CA LYS A 104 -11.95 11.57 14.83
C LYS A 104 -13.45 11.49 14.99
N ALA A 105 -14.19 11.99 14.02
CA ALA A 105 -15.67 11.95 14.01
C ALA A 105 -16.20 10.58 13.56
N GLN A 106 -15.35 9.75 12.91
CA GLN A 106 -15.72 8.47 12.30
C GLN A 106 -16.87 8.60 11.29
N GLN A 107 -16.78 9.63 10.48
CA GLN A 107 -17.76 10.00 9.47
C GLN A 107 -17.10 10.20 8.11
N GLY A 108 -17.89 10.03 7.06
CA GLY A 108 -17.43 10.09 5.68
C GLY A 108 -17.68 8.77 4.96
N LEU A 109 -17.45 8.73 3.67
CA LEU A 109 -17.61 7.55 2.83
C LEU A 109 -16.26 6.94 2.44
N MET A 110 -15.33 7.77 1.95
CA MET A 110 -14.06 7.35 1.38
C MET A 110 -12.99 7.19 2.48
N ARG A 111 -12.40 5.98 2.64
CA ARG A 111 -11.39 5.72 3.69
C ARG A 111 -9.98 5.53 3.18
N THR A 112 -9.75 4.50 2.37
CA THR A 112 -8.42 4.10 1.94
C THR A 112 -8.41 3.71 0.47
N LEU A 113 -7.34 4.02 -0.22
CA LEU A 113 -7.03 3.56 -1.57
C LEU A 113 -5.73 2.76 -1.51
N MET A 114 -5.78 1.47 -1.81
CA MET A 114 -4.60 0.61 -1.86
C MET A 114 -4.29 0.25 -3.30
N VAL A 115 -3.05 0.49 -3.72
CA VAL A 115 -2.55 0.14 -5.06
C VAL A 115 -1.41 -0.87 -4.92
N ARG A 116 -1.55 -2.01 -5.59
CA ARG A 116 -0.47 -3.00 -5.77
C ARG A 116 -0.14 -3.13 -7.25
N ILE A 117 1.15 -3.12 -7.56
CA ILE A 117 1.66 -3.33 -8.92
C ILE A 117 2.73 -4.41 -8.81
N ALA A 118 2.47 -5.56 -9.41
CA ALA A 118 3.40 -6.69 -9.43
C ALA A 118 4.52 -6.47 -10.45
N SER A 119 5.62 -7.20 -10.31
CA SER A 119 6.73 -7.18 -11.29
C SER A 119 6.30 -7.69 -12.67
N THR A 120 5.23 -8.48 -12.73
CA THR A 120 4.58 -8.97 -13.96
C THR A 120 3.78 -7.88 -14.69
N GLY A 121 3.62 -6.69 -14.11
CA GLY A 121 2.79 -5.60 -14.62
C GLY A 121 1.30 -5.72 -14.23
N GLU A 122 0.89 -6.76 -13.51
CA GLU A 122 -0.48 -6.89 -13.03
C GLU A 122 -0.77 -5.89 -11.90
N VAL A 123 -1.98 -5.32 -11.93
CA VAL A 123 -2.40 -4.25 -11.01
C VAL A 123 -3.61 -4.70 -10.20
N MET A 124 -3.51 -4.55 -8.87
CA MET A 124 -4.64 -4.68 -7.95
C MET A 124 -4.94 -3.33 -7.33
N LEU A 125 -6.19 -2.94 -7.39
CA LEU A 125 -6.71 -1.76 -6.73
C LEU A 125 -7.80 -2.14 -5.73
N ILE A 126 -7.68 -1.62 -4.50
CA ILE A 126 -8.68 -1.82 -3.46
C ILE A 126 -9.15 -0.46 -2.97
N VAL A 127 -10.45 -0.20 -3.05
CA VAL A 127 -11.08 0.99 -2.47
C VAL A 127 -11.80 0.60 -1.20
N VAL A 128 -11.48 1.25 -0.09
CA VAL A 128 -12.14 1.02 1.20
C VAL A 128 -13.14 2.14 1.46
N PHE A 129 -14.39 1.76 1.63
CA PHE A 129 -15.50 2.63 2.00
C PHE A 129 -15.87 2.44 3.46
N ALA A 130 -16.34 3.49 4.13
CA ALA A 130 -16.78 3.41 5.52
C ALA A 130 -18.25 2.95 5.66
N ARG A 131 -19.06 3.11 4.61
CA ARG A 131 -20.49 2.83 4.62
C ARG A 131 -20.93 2.03 3.38
N PRO A 132 -21.97 1.19 3.47
CA PRO A 132 -22.45 0.37 2.35
C PRO A 132 -23.38 1.15 1.41
N GLU A 133 -22.92 2.28 0.87
CA GLU A 133 -23.66 3.11 -0.09
C GLU A 133 -23.47 2.56 -1.52
N GLN A 134 -24.19 1.49 -1.83
CA GLN A 134 -23.95 0.67 -3.02
C GLN A 134 -24.01 1.45 -4.35
N GLU A 135 -24.88 2.45 -4.45
CA GLU A 135 -24.98 3.30 -5.66
C GLU A 135 -23.69 4.10 -5.87
N LYS A 136 -23.18 4.74 -4.84
CA LYS A 136 -21.92 5.51 -4.90
C LYS A 136 -20.71 4.60 -5.11
N ILE A 137 -20.72 3.42 -4.47
CA ILE A 137 -19.67 2.41 -4.68
C ILE A 137 -19.63 1.99 -6.15
N ASN A 138 -20.78 1.61 -6.72
CA ASN A 138 -20.87 1.19 -8.12
C ASN A 138 -20.50 2.32 -9.09
N ASP A 139 -20.90 3.57 -8.81
CA ASP A 139 -20.56 4.73 -9.64
C ASP A 139 -19.05 4.94 -9.68
N LEU A 140 -18.37 4.98 -8.54
CA LEU A 140 -16.91 5.14 -8.48
C LEU A 140 -16.15 3.96 -9.09
N MET A 141 -16.52 2.73 -8.70
CA MET A 141 -15.86 1.53 -9.19
C MET A 141 -16.05 1.36 -10.71
N GLY A 142 -17.20 1.71 -11.24
CA GLY A 142 -17.48 1.74 -12.68
C GLY A 142 -16.63 2.76 -13.42
N ALA A 143 -16.50 3.97 -12.86
CA ALA A 143 -15.64 5.00 -13.43
C ALA A 143 -14.16 4.59 -13.46
N ILE A 144 -13.67 4.00 -12.36
CA ILE A 144 -12.30 3.45 -12.30
C ILE A 144 -12.10 2.35 -13.35
N ALA A 145 -13.08 1.44 -13.46
CA ALA A 145 -13.01 0.33 -14.42
C ALA A 145 -12.95 0.81 -15.88
N ALA A 146 -13.65 1.91 -16.19
CA ALA A 146 -13.66 2.49 -17.52
C ALA A 146 -12.34 3.24 -17.84
N GLU A 147 -11.81 3.99 -16.88
CA GLU A 147 -10.60 4.81 -17.05
C GLU A 147 -9.31 3.97 -17.09
N PHE A 148 -9.27 2.88 -16.28
CA PHE A 148 -8.09 2.03 -16.12
C PHE A 148 -8.39 0.59 -16.52
N PRO A 149 -8.50 0.27 -17.82
CA PRO A 149 -8.74 -1.10 -18.30
C PRO A 149 -7.60 -2.07 -17.93
N GLU A 150 -6.39 -1.54 -17.70
CA GLU A 150 -5.19 -2.28 -17.31
C GLU A 150 -5.26 -2.87 -15.88
N ILE A 151 -6.20 -2.44 -15.03
CA ILE A 151 -6.36 -3.01 -13.69
C ILE A 151 -6.84 -4.47 -13.80
N THR A 152 -5.99 -5.39 -13.33
CA THR A 152 -6.24 -6.84 -13.34
C THR A 152 -7.24 -7.27 -12.28
N SER A 153 -7.17 -6.62 -11.11
CA SER A 153 -7.95 -6.96 -9.91
C SER A 153 -8.51 -5.67 -9.31
N LEU A 154 -9.79 -5.39 -9.54
CA LEU A 154 -10.48 -4.22 -9.01
C LEU A 154 -11.44 -4.66 -7.90
N LEU A 155 -11.10 -4.27 -6.67
CA LEU A 155 -11.74 -4.75 -5.45
C LEU A 155 -12.24 -3.59 -4.61
N TYR A 156 -13.21 -3.87 -3.74
CA TYR A 156 -13.59 -2.93 -2.70
C TYR A 156 -13.89 -3.62 -1.37
N VAL A 157 -13.86 -2.85 -0.30
CA VAL A 157 -14.18 -3.27 1.06
C VAL A 157 -15.10 -2.23 1.69
N VAL A 158 -16.10 -2.67 2.46
CA VAL A 158 -16.88 -1.80 3.33
C VAL A 158 -16.42 -2.04 4.77
N ASN A 159 -15.62 -1.11 5.30
CA ASN A 159 -15.10 -1.19 6.65
C ASN A 159 -15.79 -0.16 7.56
N GLN A 160 -16.78 -0.62 8.34
CA GLN A 160 -17.52 0.19 9.30
C GLN A 160 -16.85 0.25 10.70
N LYS A 161 -15.68 -0.40 10.86
CA LYS A 161 -14.95 -0.41 12.12
C LYS A 161 -14.13 0.86 12.32
N VAL A 162 -13.70 1.09 13.54
CA VAL A 162 -12.85 2.23 13.91
C VAL A 162 -11.45 2.16 13.28
N ASN A 163 -10.89 0.94 13.19
CA ASN A 163 -9.55 0.71 12.64
C ASN A 163 -9.57 0.55 11.11
N ASP A 164 -8.41 0.73 10.47
CA ASP A 164 -8.24 0.67 9.02
C ASP A 164 -7.87 -0.72 8.48
N THR A 165 -7.77 -1.74 9.36
CA THR A 165 -7.41 -3.09 8.90
C THR A 165 -8.54 -3.70 8.06
N ILE A 166 -8.15 -4.36 6.96
CA ILE A 166 -9.06 -5.15 6.12
C ILE A 166 -8.92 -6.66 6.37
N ALA A 167 -8.05 -7.07 7.30
CA ALA A 167 -7.72 -8.48 7.50
C ALA A 167 -8.94 -9.34 7.82
N ASP A 168 -9.88 -8.81 8.59
CA ASP A 168 -11.11 -9.45 9.04
C ASP A 168 -12.37 -8.96 8.29
N GLN A 169 -12.21 -8.17 7.22
CA GLN A 169 -13.29 -7.65 6.41
C GLN A 169 -13.50 -8.53 5.18
N GLU A 170 -14.73 -8.55 4.64
CA GLU A 170 -14.99 -9.12 3.33
C GLU A 170 -14.41 -8.23 2.24
N VAL A 171 -13.70 -8.83 1.30
CA VAL A 171 -13.19 -8.16 0.11
C VAL A 171 -14.02 -8.59 -1.08
N ILE A 172 -14.64 -7.63 -1.75
CA ILE A 172 -15.59 -7.87 -2.84
C ILE A 172 -14.88 -7.56 -4.16
N THR A 173 -14.90 -8.52 -5.07
CA THR A 173 -14.37 -8.34 -6.43
C THR A 173 -15.41 -7.62 -7.29
N TYR A 174 -15.08 -6.41 -7.72
CA TYR A 174 -15.92 -5.64 -8.65
C TYR A 174 -15.66 -6.05 -10.11
N ARG A 175 -14.37 -6.17 -10.49
CA ARG A 175 -13.96 -6.59 -11.85
C ARG A 175 -12.65 -7.39 -11.80
N GLY A 176 -12.52 -8.36 -12.71
CA GLY A 176 -11.33 -9.19 -12.83
C GLY A 176 -11.30 -10.33 -11.81
N ARG A 177 -10.15 -10.62 -11.27
CA ARG A 177 -9.93 -11.67 -10.28
C ARG A 177 -9.52 -11.08 -8.93
N ASP A 178 -9.58 -11.87 -7.87
CA ASP A 178 -9.28 -11.47 -6.49
C ASP A 178 -7.79 -11.57 -6.13
N TYR A 179 -6.91 -11.76 -7.12
CA TYR A 179 -5.47 -11.84 -6.95
C TYR A 179 -4.72 -11.25 -8.14
N ILE A 180 -3.44 -10.95 -7.94
CA ILE A 180 -2.45 -10.68 -8.98
C ILE A 180 -1.31 -11.70 -8.85
N ASN A 181 -0.59 -11.95 -9.95
CA ASN A 181 0.59 -12.82 -9.94
C ASN A 181 1.85 -11.96 -9.79
N GLU A 182 2.74 -12.44 -8.94
CA GLU A 182 4.11 -11.95 -8.80
C GLU A 182 5.06 -13.07 -9.20
N GLU A 183 6.24 -12.73 -9.68
CA GLU A 183 7.23 -13.72 -10.12
C GLU A 183 8.59 -13.48 -9.44
N MET A 184 9.22 -14.56 -8.98
CA MET A 184 10.59 -14.55 -8.48
C MET A 184 11.28 -15.87 -8.82
N GLU A 185 12.40 -15.81 -9.53
CA GLU A 185 13.19 -16.99 -9.96
C GLU A 185 12.37 -18.07 -10.70
N GLY A 186 11.41 -17.66 -11.53
CA GLY A 186 10.53 -18.59 -12.25
C GLY A 186 9.41 -19.18 -11.38
N LEU A 187 9.35 -18.84 -10.10
CA LEU A 187 8.23 -19.20 -9.23
C LEU A 187 7.13 -18.15 -9.35
N GLN A 188 5.89 -18.63 -9.47
CA GLN A 188 4.70 -17.78 -9.52
C GLN A 188 4.03 -17.73 -8.16
N PHE A 189 3.77 -16.51 -7.67
CA PHE A 189 3.09 -16.26 -6.40
C PHE A 189 1.75 -15.58 -6.65
N ARG A 190 0.67 -16.15 -6.14
CA ARG A 190 -0.63 -15.48 -6.11
C ARG A 190 -0.71 -14.55 -4.92
N ILE A 191 -0.87 -13.27 -5.17
CA ILE A 191 -0.96 -12.23 -4.16
C ILE A 191 -2.40 -11.76 -4.07
N GLY A 192 -3.09 -12.16 -3.02
CA GLY A 192 -4.43 -11.69 -2.71
C GLY A 192 -4.43 -10.33 -2.00
N PRO A 193 -5.61 -9.73 -1.77
CA PRO A 193 -5.74 -8.41 -1.14
C PRO A 193 -5.17 -8.36 0.28
N LYS A 194 -5.23 -9.47 1.01
CA LYS A 194 -4.76 -9.60 2.40
C LYS A 194 -3.38 -10.25 2.52
N SER A 195 -2.81 -10.73 1.40
CA SER A 195 -1.52 -11.40 1.42
C SER A 195 -0.40 -10.44 1.80
N PHE A 196 0.48 -10.92 2.68
CA PHE A 196 1.77 -10.28 2.88
C PHE A 196 2.68 -10.59 1.69
N TYR A 197 3.40 -9.60 1.21
CA TYR A 197 4.49 -9.71 0.26
C TYR A 197 5.45 -8.55 0.48
N GLN A 198 6.75 -8.80 0.36
CA GLN A 198 7.76 -7.76 0.56
C GLN A 198 7.56 -6.61 -0.41
N THR A 199 7.44 -5.38 0.12
CA THR A 199 7.05 -4.21 -0.67
C THR A 199 8.08 -3.74 -1.69
N ASN A 200 9.34 -4.16 -1.56
CA ASN A 200 10.38 -4.01 -2.57
C ASN A 200 10.77 -5.40 -3.06
N SER A 201 10.11 -5.90 -4.11
CA SER A 201 10.30 -7.25 -4.65
C SER A 201 11.74 -7.50 -5.07
N LEU A 202 12.38 -6.54 -5.73
CA LEU A 202 13.76 -6.67 -6.22
C LEU A 202 14.76 -6.78 -5.07
N GLN A 203 14.62 -5.92 -4.07
CA GLN A 203 15.53 -5.95 -2.90
C GLN A 203 15.27 -7.17 -2.01
N ALA A 204 14.02 -7.64 -1.92
CA ALA A 204 13.69 -8.88 -1.22
C ALA A 204 14.39 -10.08 -1.87
N TYR A 205 14.43 -10.12 -3.18
CA TYR A 205 15.16 -11.17 -3.91
C TYR A 205 16.66 -11.14 -3.59
N GLU A 206 17.29 -9.95 -3.57
CA GLU A 206 18.70 -9.82 -3.18
C GLU A 206 18.92 -10.28 -1.72
N LEU A 207 18.01 -9.93 -0.81
CA LEU A 207 18.04 -10.38 0.57
C LEU A 207 17.97 -11.92 0.67
N TYR A 208 17.06 -12.55 -0.08
CA TYR A 208 16.93 -14.01 -0.08
C TYR A 208 18.16 -14.71 -0.66
N LYS A 209 18.80 -14.13 -1.68
CA LYS A 209 20.09 -14.64 -2.20
C LYS A 209 21.19 -14.58 -1.15
N VAL A 210 21.26 -13.50 -0.38
CA VAL A 210 22.24 -13.39 0.72
C VAL A 210 21.95 -14.44 1.80
N ALA A 211 20.70 -14.58 2.22
CA ALA A 211 20.29 -15.56 3.23
C ALA A 211 20.64 -16.99 2.80
N ARG A 212 20.29 -17.38 1.56
CA ARG A 212 20.64 -18.71 1.00
C ARG A 212 22.14 -18.97 0.96
N ARG A 213 22.91 -17.97 0.53
CA ARG A 213 24.38 -18.08 0.50
C ARG A 213 24.98 -18.23 1.88
N MET A 214 24.49 -17.47 2.88
CA MET A 214 24.97 -17.56 4.26
C MET A 214 24.54 -18.87 4.94
N ALA A 215 23.39 -19.40 4.60
CA ALA A 215 22.89 -20.66 5.14
C ALA A 215 23.70 -21.88 4.67
N CYS A 216 24.41 -21.79 3.53
CA CYS A 216 25.26 -22.85 2.96
C CYS A 216 24.53 -24.20 2.89
N LEU A 217 23.24 -24.21 2.52
CA LEU A 217 22.37 -25.39 2.54
C LEU A 217 22.88 -26.49 1.58
N LYS A 218 22.75 -27.73 2.04
CA LYS A 218 23.02 -28.96 1.26
C LYS A 218 21.68 -29.66 0.92
N PRO A 219 21.66 -30.55 -0.08
CA PRO A 219 20.43 -31.21 -0.51
C PRO A 219 19.69 -31.98 0.60
N ASP A 220 20.42 -32.50 1.59
CA ASP A 220 19.88 -33.31 2.69
C ASP A 220 19.62 -32.53 3.98
N ASP A 221 19.81 -31.19 3.95
CA ASP A 221 19.58 -30.37 5.13
C ASP A 221 18.07 -30.20 5.39
N LEU A 222 17.67 -30.36 6.64
CA LEU A 222 16.35 -30.01 7.12
C LEU A 222 16.34 -28.56 7.59
N VAL A 223 15.53 -27.72 6.95
CA VAL A 223 15.44 -26.29 7.25
C VAL A 223 14.13 -25.98 7.94
N TYR A 224 14.20 -25.27 9.05
CA TYR A 224 13.04 -24.72 9.75
C TYR A 224 13.01 -23.21 9.58
N ASP A 225 11.93 -22.67 8.99
CA ASP A 225 11.62 -21.25 9.02
C ASP A 225 10.56 -20.99 10.08
N LEU A 226 10.96 -20.35 11.19
CA LEU A 226 10.10 -20.11 12.34
C LEU A 226 9.30 -18.80 12.21
N THR A 227 9.58 -18.01 11.19
CA THR A 227 8.91 -16.73 10.92
C THR A 227 7.99 -16.79 9.70
N LEU A 228 7.74 -18.02 9.23
CA LEU A 228 7.02 -18.26 7.99
C LEU A 228 5.60 -17.72 8.06
N GLU A 229 5.31 -16.70 7.27
CA GLU A 229 3.96 -16.21 6.99
C GLU A 229 3.32 -16.93 5.78
N ILE A 230 3.92 -18.01 5.31
CA ILE A 230 3.39 -18.85 4.22
C ILE A 230 2.14 -19.58 4.71
N GLY A 231 1.07 -19.42 4.00
CA GLY A 231 -0.21 -20.06 4.30
C GLY A 231 -1.37 -19.08 4.44
N ARG A 232 -1.07 -17.81 4.26
CA ARG A 232 -2.09 -16.76 4.11
C ARG A 232 -2.11 -16.14 2.71
N ALA A 233 -1.41 -16.75 1.76
CA ALA A 233 -1.45 -16.38 0.35
C ALA A 233 -2.61 -17.08 -0.35
#